data_79aa9d56124475eb820b679800cd9a6f
#
_entry.id   79aa9d56124475eb820b679800cd9a6f
#
_cell.length_a   1.000
_cell.length_b   1.000
_cell.length_c   1.000
_cell.angle_alpha   90.00
_cell.angle_beta   90.00
_cell.angle_gamma   90.00
#
_symmetry.space_group_name_H-M   'P 1'
#
loop_
_entity.id
_entity.type
_entity.pdbx_description
1 polymer ?
#
loop_
_entity_poly.entity_id
_entity_poly.type
_entity_poly.pdbx_seq_one_letter_code
_entity_poly.pdbx_strand_id
1 'polypeptide(L)'
;MLKRLHVFVEALYARPLQGGEPRPYQPAAAGSDGRTRIPIILSTGMAGKKELDDALEVITRYHNDISILHCVSQYPTQPDNLNLKTITYLKRHYGQYHIGFSDHTIGIAAPVVAVGMGAEIIEKHVTIDRRMKGTDQQGSLGPDGVNRMIRDIRIAEHWLGREELYIDPAVSAAKVKLERSIATNKALHPGDIITEEDIHLLSPGDGFKWAERDKVVGRRVRKEIPRNEIIYPSLIEE
;
A
#
# COMPACT_ATOMS: atom_id res chain seq x y z
N MET A 1 10.97 -10.72 2.53
CA MET A 1 10.57 -11.28 3.83
C MET A 1 9.61 -10.28 4.46
N LEU A 2 8.29 -10.55 4.41
CA LEU A 2 7.26 -9.64 4.94
C LEU A 2 7.43 -9.57 6.46
N LYS A 3 7.76 -8.39 6.97
CA LYS A 3 7.71 -8.11 8.41
C LYS A 3 6.25 -8.25 8.85
N ARG A 4 5.99 -9.00 9.92
CA ARG A 4 4.62 -9.14 10.45
C ARG A 4 4.14 -7.80 10.98
N LEU A 5 3.05 -7.27 10.42
CA LEU A 5 2.34 -6.13 11.01
C LEU A 5 1.77 -6.54 12.37
N HIS A 6 2.08 -5.76 13.39
CA HIS A 6 1.49 -5.93 14.71
C HIS A 6 0.32 -4.97 14.87
N VAL A 7 -0.85 -5.51 15.19
CA VAL A 7 -2.03 -4.72 15.52
C VAL A 7 -2.22 -4.79 17.01
N PHE A 8 -2.03 -3.67 17.70
CA PHE A 8 -2.32 -3.54 19.11
C PHE A 8 -3.74 -2.99 19.28
N VAL A 9 -4.47 -3.62 20.17
CA VAL A 9 -5.85 -3.27 20.47
C VAL A 9 -5.89 -2.80 21.91
N GLU A 10 -6.01 -1.50 22.12
CA GLU A 10 -6.22 -0.97 23.46
C GLU A 10 -7.68 -1.14 23.85
N ALA A 11 -7.96 -2.06 24.79
CA ALA A 11 -9.28 -2.24 25.36
C ALA A 11 -9.50 -1.21 26.46
N LEU A 12 -10.33 -0.18 26.19
CA LEU A 12 -10.78 0.75 27.21
C LEU A 12 -11.76 0.07 28.17
N TYR A 13 -11.24 -0.60 29.18
CA TYR A 13 -12.04 -0.94 30.34
C TYR A 13 -12.21 0.32 31.20
N ALA A 14 -13.38 0.93 31.15
CA ALA A 14 -13.75 1.96 32.11
C ALA A 14 -13.88 1.33 33.51
N ARG A 15 -12.79 1.29 34.28
CA ARG A 15 -12.93 1.27 35.73
C ARG A 15 -13.51 2.63 36.12
N PRO A 16 -14.56 2.73 36.92
CA PRO A 16 -14.97 3.98 37.50
C PRO A 16 -13.83 4.53 38.36
N LEU A 17 -13.22 5.61 37.87
CA LEU A 17 -12.23 6.37 38.63
C LEU A 17 -12.96 6.99 39.80
N GLN A 18 -12.78 6.48 41.01
CA GLN A 18 -13.08 7.20 42.23
C GLN A 18 -12.17 8.43 42.27
N GLY A 19 -12.77 9.60 42.15
CA GLY A 19 -12.31 10.93 42.50
C GLY A 19 -10.82 11.18 42.50
N GLY A 20 -10.23 11.49 41.32
CA GLY A 20 -8.88 12.02 41.21
C GLY A 20 -8.79 12.88 39.95
N GLU A 21 -8.29 14.11 40.09
CA GLU A 21 -8.04 14.97 38.95
C GLU A 21 -7.14 14.27 37.91
N PRO A 22 -7.34 14.53 36.58
CA PRO A 22 -6.46 13.99 35.56
C PRO A 22 -5.05 14.50 35.80
N ARG A 23 -4.14 13.62 36.17
CA ARG A 23 -2.73 13.96 36.24
C ARG A 23 -2.25 14.18 34.82
N PRO A 24 -1.46 15.27 34.56
CA PRO A 24 -0.80 15.41 33.29
C PRO A 24 0.02 14.15 33.04
N TYR A 25 0.04 13.69 31.76
CA TYR A 25 0.87 12.58 31.32
C TYR A 25 2.28 12.77 31.81
N GLN A 26 2.65 12.05 32.84
CA GLN A 26 4.04 11.81 33.18
C GLN A 26 4.41 10.58 32.33
N PRO A 27 5.43 10.68 31.45
CA PRO A 27 5.97 9.48 30.82
C PRO A 27 6.22 8.51 31.98
N ALA A 28 5.66 7.30 31.88
CA ALA A 28 5.91 6.29 32.87
C ALA A 28 7.43 6.27 33.06
N ALA A 29 7.91 6.67 34.22
CA ALA A 29 9.32 6.73 34.50
C ALA A 29 9.83 5.35 34.12
N ALA A 30 10.67 5.29 33.08
CA ALA A 30 11.37 4.08 32.72
C ALA A 30 11.91 3.58 34.05
N GLY A 31 11.39 2.43 34.51
CA GLY A 31 11.53 1.99 35.87
C GLY A 31 12.96 2.19 36.33
N SER A 32 13.14 2.63 37.55
CA SER A 32 14.35 3.17 38.14
C SER A 32 15.61 2.27 38.06
N ASP A 33 15.52 1.12 37.40
CA ASP A 33 16.66 0.29 37.09
C ASP A 33 16.57 -0.23 35.65
N GLY A 34 17.03 0.42 34.66
CA GLY A 34 17.10 0.05 33.25
C GLY A 34 17.31 -1.43 32.86
N ARG A 35 16.80 -2.35 33.65
CA ARG A 35 16.92 -3.80 33.51
C ARG A 35 15.70 -4.48 32.90
N THR A 36 14.55 -3.78 32.78
CA THR A 36 13.39 -4.35 32.11
C THR A 36 13.56 -4.17 30.60
N ARG A 37 13.95 -5.23 29.90
CA ARG A 37 14.01 -5.28 28.41
C ARG A 37 12.62 -5.40 27.80
N ILE A 38 11.68 -4.56 28.23
CA ILE A 38 10.33 -4.50 27.70
C ILE A 38 10.34 -3.56 26.50
N PRO A 39 9.89 -3.99 25.31
CA PRO A 39 9.75 -3.11 24.14
C PRO A 39 8.95 -1.86 24.47
N ILE A 40 9.40 -0.70 23.99
CA ILE A 40 8.76 0.58 24.22
C ILE A 40 8.01 0.99 22.96
N ILE A 41 6.74 1.33 23.10
CA ILE A 41 5.92 1.96 22.05
C ILE A 41 5.72 3.42 22.44
N LEU A 42 6.26 4.35 21.64
CA LEU A 42 6.25 5.78 21.88
C LEU A 42 5.35 6.48 20.87
N SER A 43 4.25 7.07 21.33
CA SER A 43 3.31 7.83 20.48
C SER A 43 3.65 9.32 20.49
N THR A 44 3.55 9.98 19.31
CA THR A 44 3.95 11.38 19.08
C THR A 44 2.76 12.35 19.12
N GLY A 45 1.67 12.00 19.81
CA GLY A 45 0.37 12.70 19.73
C GLY A 45 0.37 14.20 20.04
N MET A 46 1.33 14.67 20.84
CA MET A 46 1.53 16.06 21.23
C MET A 46 2.99 16.48 21.14
N ALA A 47 3.82 15.72 20.44
CA ALA A 47 5.26 15.95 20.33
C ALA A 47 5.64 16.37 18.91
N GLY A 48 6.50 17.38 18.81
CA GLY A 48 7.23 17.70 17.60
C GLY A 48 8.58 16.97 17.54
N LYS A 49 9.41 17.34 16.56
CA LYS A 49 10.73 16.72 16.37
C LYS A 49 11.60 16.82 17.62
N LYS A 50 11.64 18.00 18.24
CA LYS A 50 12.50 18.26 19.40
C LYS A 50 12.13 17.38 20.59
N GLU A 51 10.85 17.30 20.93
CA GLU A 51 10.35 16.50 22.05
C GLU A 51 10.58 15.00 21.81
N LEU A 52 10.46 14.56 20.56
CA LEU A 52 10.77 13.17 20.18
C LEU A 52 12.27 12.87 20.33
N ASP A 53 13.15 13.77 19.83
CA ASP A 53 14.61 13.60 19.95
C ASP A 53 15.04 13.59 21.42
N ASP A 54 14.53 14.50 22.23
CA ASP A 54 14.84 14.58 23.67
C ASP A 54 14.40 13.29 24.39
N ALA A 55 13.22 12.76 24.07
CA ALA A 55 12.72 11.51 24.62
C ALA A 55 13.58 10.30 24.22
N LEU A 56 13.95 10.22 22.95
CA LEU A 56 14.79 9.15 22.41
C LEU A 56 16.20 9.20 23.03
N GLU A 57 16.78 10.41 23.22
CA GLU A 57 18.07 10.55 23.90
C GLU A 57 18.06 9.96 25.30
N VAL A 58 16.97 10.14 26.04
CA VAL A 58 16.84 9.57 27.39
C VAL A 58 16.63 8.07 27.34
N ILE A 59 15.70 7.59 26.50
CA ILE A 59 15.30 6.17 26.43
C ILE A 59 16.47 5.30 25.94
N THR A 60 17.20 5.74 24.92
CA THR A 60 18.27 4.96 24.29
C THR A 60 19.48 4.73 25.20
N ARG A 61 19.60 5.46 26.31
CA ARG A 61 20.60 5.15 27.36
C ARG A 61 20.33 3.81 28.04
N TYR A 62 19.11 3.32 27.98
CA TYR A 62 18.66 2.13 28.70
C TYR A 62 18.15 1.02 27.79
N HIS A 63 17.59 1.38 26.62
CA HIS A 63 16.82 0.45 25.80
C HIS A 63 16.79 0.88 24.32
N ASN A 64 16.96 -0.08 23.41
CA ASN A 64 16.97 0.19 21.97
C ASN A 64 15.80 -0.45 21.21
N ASP A 65 14.97 -1.24 21.89
CA ASP A 65 13.78 -1.86 21.28
C ASP A 65 12.60 -0.87 21.39
N ILE A 66 12.58 0.09 20.48
CA ILE A 66 11.63 1.21 20.48
C ILE A 66 10.85 1.18 19.19
N SER A 67 9.54 1.38 19.30
CA SER A 67 8.65 1.67 18.18
C SER A 67 8.08 3.07 18.32
N ILE A 68 8.01 3.83 17.23
CA ILE A 68 7.50 5.19 17.21
C ILE A 68 6.18 5.21 16.43
N LEU A 69 5.11 5.68 17.06
CA LEU A 69 3.81 5.81 16.40
C LEU A 69 3.51 7.27 16.07
N HIS A 70 3.23 7.54 14.78
CA HIS A 70 2.52 8.77 14.44
C HIS A 70 1.18 8.79 15.14
N CYS A 71 0.87 9.88 15.80
CA CYS A 71 -0.37 10.05 16.56
C CYS A 71 -0.81 11.50 16.51
N VAL A 72 -2.11 11.75 16.63
CA VAL A 72 -2.70 13.07 16.86
C VAL A 72 -3.64 12.95 18.04
N SER A 73 -3.32 13.63 19.15
CA SER A 73 -4.13 13.60 20.39
C SER A 73 -5.38 14.47 20.29
N GLN A 74 -6.20 14.19 19.30
CA GLN A 74 -7.53 14.78 19.09
C GLN A 74 -8.55 13.63 19.00
N TYR A 75 -9.60 13.67 19.77
CA TYR A 75 -10.60 12.59 19.93
C TYR A 75 -12.01 13.04 19.56
N PRO A 76 -12.56 12.72 18.37
CA PRO A 76 -11.87 12.06 17.25
C PRO A 76 -10.96 13.03 16.48
N THR A 77 -9.91 12.49 15.86
CA THR A 77 -9.06 13.27 14.96
C THR A 77 -9.84 13.66 13.70
N GLN A 78 -9.84 14.96 13.39
CA GLN A 78 -10.43 15.46 12.15
C GLN A 78 -9.53 15.09 10.95
N PRO A 79 -10.11 14.81 9.77
CA PRO A 79 -9.35 14.38 8.60
C PRO A 79 -8.21 15.34 8.21
N ASP A 80 -8.45 16.64 8.25
CA ASP A 80 -7.47 17.66 7.86
C ASP A 80 -6.30 17.78 8.82
N ASN A 81 -6.45 17.30 10.06
CA ASN A 81 -5.42 17.34 11.10
C ASN A 81 -4.58 16.06 11.16
N LEU A 82 -4.99 14.99 10.46
CA LEU A 82 -4.38 13.68 10.61
C LEU A 82 -2.97 13.57 10.05
N ASN A 83 -2.69 14.22 8.93
CA ASN A 83 -1.37 14.31 8.28
C ASN A 83 -0.59 12.99 8.23
N LEU A 84 -1.14 11.93 7.65
CA LEU A 84 -0.50 10.61 7.59
C LEU A 84 0.88 10.60 6.90
N LYS A 85 1.21 11.62 6.08
CA LYS A 85 2.56 11.78 5.52
C LYS A 85 3.66 11.85 6.58
N THR A 86 3.33 12.16 7.83
CA THR A 86 4.26 12.08 8.97
C THR A 86 4.83 10.66 9.14
N ILE A 87 4.10 9.60 8.78
CA ILE A 87 4.61 8.22 8.78
C ILE A 87 5.83 8.09 7.85
N THR A 88 5.72 8.63 6.63
CA THR A 88 6.84 8.63 5.67
C THR A 88 8.02 9.48 6.18
N TYR A 89 7.73 10.60 6.83
CA TYR A 89 8.76 11.42 7.48
C TYR A 89 9.50 10.64 8.57
N LEU A 90 8.75 10.00 9.47
CA LEU A 90 9.33 9.18 10.55
C LEU A 90 10.16 8.02 9.99
N LYS A 91 9.70 7.33 8.96
CA LYS A 91 10.47 6.25 8.30
C LYS A 91 11.79 6.75 7.72
N ARG A 92 11.81 7.96 7.19
CA ARG A 92 13.03 8.55 6.59
C ARG A 92 14.03 9.00 7.65
N HIS A 93 13.56 9.57 8.76
CA HIS A 93 14.42 10.20 9.77
C HIS A 93 14.70 9.32 10.98
N TYR A 94 13.84 8.33 11.25
CA TYR A 94 13.91 7.43 12.40
C TYR A 94 13.78 5.96 12.00
N GLY A 95 14.24 5.64 10.78
CA GLY A 95 14.08 4.30 10.18
C GLY A 95 14.83 3.16 10.88
N GLN A 96 15.65 3.47 11.88
CA GLN A 96 16.24 2.49 12.78
C GLN A 96 15.22 1.91 13.77
N TYR A 97 14.08 2.56 13.97
CA TYR A 97 12.98 2.11 14.81
C TYR A 97 11.82 1.57 13.97
N HIS A 98 10.97 0.78 14.58
CA HIS A 98 9.69 0.41 13.98
C HIS A 98 8.76 1.62 13.97
N ILE A 99 8.20 1.95 12.81
CA ILE A 99 7.29 3.07 12.66
C ILE A 99 5.86 2.56 12.52
N GLY A 100 4.96 3.14 13.30
CA GLY A 100 3.56 2.79 13.32
C GLY A 100 2.62 3.99 13.32
N PHE A 101 1.36 3.71 13.59
CA PHE A 101 0.29 4.70 13.65
C PHE A 101 -0.66 4.40 14.81
N SER A 102 -0.87 5.39 15.68
CA SER A 102 -1.89 5.39 16.73
C SER A 102 -3.08 6.22 16.24
N ASP A 103 -4.22 5.56 16.02
CA ASP A 103 -5.35 6.11 15.29
C ASP A 103 -6.52 6.49 16.19
N HIS A 104 -6.83 7.78 16.21
CA HIS A 104 -8.00 8.36 16.89
C HIS A 104 -9.10 8.84 15.93
N THR A 105 -9.04 8.46 14.65
CA THR A 105 -10.12 8.78 13.69
C THR A 105 -11.34 7.88 13.89
N ILE A 106 -12.46 8.31 13.35
CA ILE A 106 -13.66 7.46 13.26
C ILE A 106 -13.51 6.54 12.03
N GLY A 107 -13.76 5.25 12.21
CA GLY A 107 -13.78 4.28 11.12
C GLY A 107 -12.46 3.52 10.94
N ILE A 108 -12.27 2.94 9.76
CA ILE A 108 -11.19 1.98 9.47
C ILE A 108 -10.29 2.39 8.30
N ALA A 109 -10.57 3.52 7.66
CA ALA A 109 -9.84 3.94 6.46
C ALA A 109 -8.40 4.39 6.76
N ALA A 110 -8.22 5.19 7.83
CA ALA A 110 -6.90 5.72 8.17
C ALA A 110 -5.85 4.64 8.46
N PRO A 111 -6.12 3.57 9.23
CA PRO A 111 -5.20 2.45 9.40
C PRO A 111 -4.76 1.78 8.10
N VAL A 112 -5.68 1.57 7.15
CA VAL A 112 -5.35 0.97 5.85
C VAL A 112 -4.40 1.86 5.05
N VAL A 113 -4.67 3.17 5.01
CA VAL A 113 -3.78 4.15 4.36
C VAL A 113 -2.43 4.21 5.06
N ALA A 114 -2.40 4.20 6.39
CA ALA A 114 -1.16 4.21 7.17
C ALA A 114 -0.26 3.01 6.83
N VAL A 115 -0.84 1.81 6.67
CA VAL A 115 -0.12 0.60 6.21
C VAL A 115 0.43 0.82 4.80
N GLY A 116 -0.34 1.40 3.87
CA GLY A 116 0.12 1.78 2.54
C GLY A 116 1.29 2.78 2.56
N MET A 117 1.40 3.60 3.59
CA MET A 117 2.52 4.51 3.82
C MET A 117 3.69 3.87 4.59
N GLY A 118 3.57 2.60 4.94
CA GLY A 118 4.60 1.79 5.54
C GLY A 118 4.56 1.72 7.07
N ALA A 119 3.42 1.98 7.71
CA ALA A 119 3.24 1.68 9.12
C ALA A 119 3.35 0.17 9.36
N GLU A 120 4.14 -0.20 10.36
CA GLU A 120 4.40 -1.59 10.76
C GLU A 120 3.58 -1.98 12.01
N ILE A 121 3.00 -1.00 12.68
CA ILE A 121 2.20 -1.13 13.90
C ILE A 121 0.96 -0.25 13.76
N ILE A 122 -0.19 -0.78 14.10
CA ILE A 122 -1.44 -0.02 14.22
C ILE A 122 -1.99 -0.17 15.63
N GLU A 123 -2.25 0.97 16.24
CA GLU A 123 -2.93 1.09 17.54
C GLU A 123 -4.30 1.76 17.31
N LYS A 124 -5.34 1.24 17.91
CA LYS A 124 -6.71 1.74 17.74
C LYS A 124 -7.55 1.45 18.97
N HIS A 125 -8.35 2.43 19.37
CA HIS A 125 -9.34 2.26 20.43
C HIS A 125 -10.44 1.27 20.03
N VAL A 126 -10.78 0.36 20.95
CA VAL A 126 -11.85 -0.61 20.77
C VAL A 126 -12.82 -0.59 21.93
N THR A 127 -14.05 -0.94 21.66
CA THR A 127 -15.11 -1.04 22.68
C THR A 127 -16.02 -2.22 22.38
N ILE A 128 -16.62 -2.77 23.42
CA ILE A 128 -17.67 -3.79 23.26
C ILE A 128 -18.98 -3.12 22.81
N ASP A 129 -19.30 -1.94 23.31
CA ASP A 129 -20.48 -1.16 22.92
C ASP A 129 -20.16 0.34 22.93
N ARG A 130 -20.31 0.99 21.77
CA ARG A 130 -20.07 2.42 21.56
C ARG A 130 -21.03 3.32 22.37
N ARG A 131 -22.11 2.78 22.93
CA ARG A 131 -23.06 3.47 23.79
C ARG A 131 -22.67 3.49 25.27
N MET A 132 -21.62 2.76 25.64
CA MET A 132 -21.10 2.78 27.00
C MET A 132 -20.65 4.20 27.40
N LYS A 133 -20.76 4.51 28.69
CA LYS A 133 -20.24 5.78 29.22
C LYS A 133 -18.71 5.80 29.12
N GLY A 134 -18.17 6.91 28.59
CA GLY A 134 -16.74 7.15 28.44
C GLY A 134 -16.50 8.15 27.33
N THR A 135 -15.36 8.83 27.37
CA THR A 135 -15.01 9.89 26.43
C THR A 135 -14.77 9.34 25.01
N ASP A 136 -14.20 8.13 24.90
CA ASP A 136 -13.68 7.61 23.64
C ASP A 136 -14.51 6.47 23.05
N GLN A 137 -15.56 6.02 23.76
CA GLN A 137 -16.40 4.89 23.34
C GLN A 137 -17.06 5.11 21.97
N GLN A 138 -17.53 6.34 21.70
CA GLN A 138 -18.23 6.66 20.45
C GLN A 138 -17.30 6.59 19.23
N GLY A 139 -16.02 6.97 19.38
CA GLY A 139 -14.98 6.92 18.35
C GLY A 139 -14.35 5.54 18.17
N SER A 140 -14.49 4.66 19.17
CA SER A 140 -13.87 3.34 19.20
C SER A 140 -14.49 2.37 18.19
N LEU A 141 -13.73 1.34 17.79
CA LEU A 141 -14.25 0.26 16.98
C LEU A 141 -14.94 -0.80 17.85
N GLY A 142 -16.13 -1.20 17.43
CA GLY A 142 -16.74 -2.43 17.92
C GLY A 142 -16.11 -3.67 17.27
N PRO A 143 -16.45 -4.91 17.73
CA PRO A 143 -15.85 -6.15 17.25
C PRO A 143 -15.88 -6.30 15.72
N ASP A 144 -17.03 -5.99 15.08
CA ASP A 144 -17.16 -6.05 13.61
C ASP A 144 -16.27 -5.01 12.91
N GLY A 145 -16.08 -3.84 13.51
CA GLY A 145 -15.18 -2.80 13.01
C GLY A 145 -13.73 -3.28 13.02
N VAL A 146 -13.31 -3.92 14.12
CA VAL A 146 -11.96 -4.51 14.26
C VAL A 146 -11.74 -5.60 13.21
N ASN A 147 -12.68 -6.53 13.04
CA ASN A 147 -12.57 -7.59 12.05
C ASN A 147 -12.44 -7.04 10.62
N ARG A 148 -13.24 -6.01 10.27
CA ARG A 148 -13.16 -5.35 8.96
C ARG A 148 -11.84 -4.61 8.78
N MET A 149 -11.39 -3.88 9.78
CA MET A 149 -10.10 -3.18 9.73
C MET A 149 -8.94 -4.16 9.49
N ILE A 150 -8.88 -5.25 10.25
CA ILE A 150 -7.82 -6.27 10.10
C ILE A 150 -7.88 -6.90 8.71
N ARG A 151 -9.08 -7.28 8.22
CA ARG A 151 -9.27 -7.82 6.87
C ARG A 151 -8.72 -6.87 5.81
N ASP A 152 -9.10 -5.59 5.87
CA ASP A 152 -8.75 -4.61 4.86
C ASP A 152 -7.24 -4.27 4.91
N ILE A 153 -6.65 -4.24 6.09
CA ILE A 153 -5.19 -4.12 6.27
C ILE A 153 -4.47 -5.29 5.61
N ARG A 154 -4.91 -6.55 5.86
CA ARG A 154 -4.27 -7.73 5.26
C ARG A 154 -4.40 -7.75 3.73
N ILE A 155 -5.52 -7.29 3.20
CA ILE A 155 -5.71 -7.12 1.76
C ILE A 155 -4.75 -6.05 1.22
N ALA A 156 -4.65 -4.90 1.90
CA ALA A 156 -3.74 -3.82 1.48
C ALA A 156 -2.27 -4.27 1.46
N GLU A 157 -1.82 -5.05 2.44
CA GLU A 157 -0.47 -5.64 2.44
C GLU A 157 -0.17 -6.46 1.18
N HIS A 158 -1.15 -7.23 0.70
CA HIS A 158 -1.00 -7.99 -0.55
C HIS A 158 -0.99 -7.08 -1.79
N TRP A 159 -1.77 -5.99 -1.78
CA TRP A 159 -1.85 -5.06 -2.91
C TRP A 159 -0.59 -4.20 -3.07
N LEU A 160 0.16 -3.97 -2.01
CA LEU A 160 1.39 -3.18 -2.08
C LEU A 160 2.45 -3.78 -3.04
N GLY A 161 2.50 -5.10 -3.16
CA GLY A 161 3.34 -5.78 -4.15
C GLY A 161 4.81 -5.35 -4.11
N ARG A 162 5.34 -4.98 -5.29
CA ARG A 162 6.72 -4.52 -5.51
C ARG A 162 6.75 -3.16 -6.20
N GLU A 163 7.73 -2.35 -5.86
CA GLU A 163 8.00 -1.08 -6.53
C GLU A 163 8.74 -1.34 -7.87
N GLU A 164 8.01 -1.91 -8.83
CA GLU A 164 8.56 -2.35 -10.11
C GLU A 164 7.48 -2.31 -11.19
N LEU A 165 7.81 -1.81 -12.39
CA LEU A 165 6.94 -1.94 -13.56
C LEU A 165 7.30 -3.22 -14.31
N TYR A 166 6.44 -4.22 -14.25
CA TYR A 166 6.63 -5.51 -14.90
C TYR A 166 5.35 -6.01 -15.57
N ILE A 167 5.52 -6.97 -16.48
CA ILE A 167 4.37 -7.66 -17.08
C ILE A 167 4.04 -8.87 -16.19
N ASP A 168 2.90 -8.82 -15.51
CA ASP A 168 2.45 -9.94 -14.70
C ASP A 168 2.12 -11.14 -15.60
N PRO A 169 2.62 -12.35 -15.30
CA PRO A 169 2.28 -13.55 -16.04
C PRO A 169 0.78 -13.82 -16.15
N ALA A 170 -0.01 -13.39 -15.20
CA ALA A 170 -1.47 -13.54 -15.20
C ALA A 170 -2.16 -12.81 -16.36
N VAL A 171 -1.52 -11.78 -16.94
CA VAL A 171 -2.08 -11.03 -18.08
C VAL A 171 -1.64 -11.58 -19.44
N SER A 172 -0.81 -12.62 -19.50
CA SER A 172 -0.21 -13.13 -20.76
C SER A 172 -1.28 -13.52 -21.78
N ALA A 173 -2.31 -14.24 -21.39
CA ALA A 173 -3.41 -14.63 -22.27
C ALA A 173 -4.23 -13.42 -22.78
N ALA A 174 -4.48 -12.45 -21.90
CA ALA A 174 -5.16 -11.22 -22.27
C ALA A 174 -4.29 -10.38 -23.21
N LYS A 175 -2.99 -10.35 -22.98
CA LYS A 175 -2.03 -9.64 -23.82
C LYS A 175 -2.07 -10.17 -25.26
N VAL A 176 -1.97 -11.48 -25.48
CA VAL A 176 -2.05 -12.08 -26.81
C VAL A 176 -3.37 -11.73 -27.48
N LYS A 177 -4.49 -11.83 -26.75
CA LYS A 177 -5.82 -11.53 -27.29
C LYS A 177 -6.04 -10.07 -27.65
N LEU A 178 -5.52 -9.14 -26.86
CA LEU A 178 -5.80 -7.71 -26.97
C LEU A 178 -4.71 -6.92 -27.68
N GLU A 179 -3.49 -7.42 -27.73
CA GLU A 179 -2.41 -6.87 -28.54
C GLU A 179 -2.79 -6.91 -30.03
N ARG A 180 -2.11 -6.10 -30.81
CA ARG A 180 -2.35 -6.01 -32.26
C ARG A 180 -1.15 -6.54 -33.03
N SER A 181 -1.44 -7.19 -34.14
CA SER A 181 -0.48 -7.62 -35.16
C SER A 181 -0.70 -6.84 -36.45
N ILE A 182 0.31 -6.80 -37.30
CA ILE A 182 0.20 -6.26 -38.65
C ILE A 182 -0.74 -7.16 -39.47
N ALA A 183 -1.71 -6.55 -40.10
CA ALA A 183 -2.71 -7.21 -40.95
C ALA A 183 -2.86 -6.44 -42.26
N THR A 184 -3.44 -7.10 -43.27
CA THR A 184 -3.72 -6.49 -44.56
C THR A 184 -4.96 -5.61 -44.52
N ASN A 185 -4.95 -4.47 -45.22
CA ASN A 185 -6.18 -3.63 -45.46
C ASN A 185 -6.87 -3.93 -46.81
N LYS A 186 -6.23 -4.75 -47.66
CA LYS A 186 -6.78 -5.28 -48.92
C LYS A 186 -6.38 -6.74 -49.12
N ALA A 187 -6.96 -7.43 -50.06
CA ALA A 187 -6.47 -8.77 -50.46
C ALA A 187 -5.13 -8.63 -51.17
N LEU A 188 -4.18 -9.55 -50.85
CA LEU A 188 -2.88 -9.65 -51.51
C LEU A 188 -2.68 -11.04 -52.10
N HIS A 189 -2.13 -11.11 -53.31
CA HIS A 189 -1.91 -12.35 -54.06
C HIS A 189 -0.44 -12.76 -54.06
N PRO A 190 -0.16 -14.04 -54.28
CA PRO A 190 1.23 -14.53 -54.42
C PRO A 190 1.99 -13.73 -55.46
N GLY A 191 3.16 -13.24 -55.06
CA GLY A 191 4.01 -12.38 -55.90
C GLY A 191 3.87 -10.88 -55.67
N ASP A 192 2.81 -10.42 -54.99
CA ASP A 192 2.67 -9.00 -54.67
C ASP A 192 3.75 -8.58 -53.66
N ILE A 193 4.17 -7.31 -53.76
CA ILE A 193 5.09 -6.68 -52.80
C ILE A 193 4.24 -5.85 -51.83
N ILE A 194 4.38 -6.11 -50.53
CA ILE A 194 3.65 -5.43 -49.49
C ILE A 194 4.21 -4.03 -49.29
N THR A 195 3.31 -3.00 -49.34
CA THR A 195 3.65 -1.61 -49.06
C THR A 195 3.12 -1.15 -47.73
N GLU A 196 3.52 0.02 -47.22
CA GLU A 196 2.98 0.59 -45.98
C GLU A 196 1.48 0.86 -46.07
N GLU A 197 0.97 1.18 -47.26
CA GLU A 197 -0.45 1.44 -47.48
C GLU A 197 -1.31 0.17 -47.46
N ASP A 198 -0.68 -1.00 -47.55
CA ASP A 198 -1.36 -2.30 -47.57
C ASP A 198 -1.59 -2.88 -46.18
N ILE A 199 -1.04 -2.25 -45.15
CA ILE A 199 -1.04 -2.79 -43.80
C ILE A 199 -1.78 -1.90 -42.81
N HIS A 200 -2.35 -2.53 -41.82
CA HIS A 200 -2.92 -1.90 -40.64
C HIS A 200 -2.76 -2.83 -39.41
N LEU A 201 -3.39 -2.51 -38.29
CA LEU A 201 -3.27 -3.28 -37.08
C LEU A 201 -4.61 -3.93 -36.68
N LEU A 202 -4.59 -5.24 -36.48
CA LEU A 202 -5.73 -6.02 -35.96
C LEU A 202 -5.29 -6.90 -34.77
N SER A 203 -6.22 -7.23 -33.89
CA SER A 203 -6.04 -8.29 -32.89
C SER A 203 -6.36 -9.66 -33.51
N PRO A 204 -5.73 -10.73 -33.06
CA PRO A 204 -4.85 -10.86 -31.90
C PRO A 204 -3.38 -10.45 -32.15
N GLY A 205 -2.60 -10.42 -31.06
CA GLY A 205 -1.21 -10.02 -31.08
C GLY A 205 -0.21 -11.19 -31.27
N ASP A 206 -0.50 -12.17 -32.10
CA ASP A 206 0.32 -13.36 -32.34
C ASP A 206 1.12 -13.34 -33.64
N GLY A 207 0.91 -12.31 -34.50
CA GLY A 207 1.69 -12.03 -35.70
C GLY A 207 2.76 -10.95 -35.47
N PHE A 208 3.31 -10.39 -36.58
CA PHE A 208 4.28 -9.30 -36.51
C PHE A 208 3.73 -8.09 -35.77
N LYS A 209 4.57 -7.50 -34.90
CA LYS A 209 4.26 -6.26 -34.20
C LYS A 209 4.52 -5.04 -35.10
N TRP A 210 3.88 -3.92 -34.80
CA TRP A 210 4.12 -2.68 -35.57
C TRP A 210 5.60 -2.25 -35.58
N ALA A 211 6.32 -2.48 -34.48
CA ALA A 211 7.75 -2.22 -34.43
C ALA A 211 8.58 -3.11 -35.38
N GLU A 212 7.99 -4.17 -35.91
CA GLU A 212 8.60 -5.10 -36.86
C GLU A 212 8.14 -4.86 -38.30
N ARG A 213 7.48 -3.75 -38.61
CA ARG A 213 6.93 -3.49 -39.95
C ARG A 213 7.98 -3.56 -41.06
N ASP A 214 9.24 -3.23 -40.75
CA ASP A 214 10.38 -3.31 -41.71
C ASP A 214 10.69 -4.75 -42.14
N LYS A 215 10.18 -5.75 -41.39
CA LYS A 215 10.25 -7.15 -41.75
C LYS A 215 9.12 -7.59 -42.67
N VAL A 216 8.08 -6.74 -42.85
CA VAL A 216 6.89 -7.04 -43.62
C VAL A 216 6.80 -6.18 -44.88
N VAL A 217 7.01 -4.88 -44.76
CA VAL A 217 7.02 -3.95 -45.90
C VAL A 217 8.17 -4.25 -46.81
N GLY A 218 7.93 -4.30 -48.14
CA GLY A 218 8.89 -4.65 -49.16
C GLY A 218 9.02 -6.15 -49.36
N ARG A 219 8.39 -6.99 -48.59
CA ARG A 219 8.43 -8.45 -48.77
C ARG A 219 7.40 -8.90 -49.79
N ARG A 220 7.72 -10.01 -50.44
CA ARG A 220 6.86 -10.65 -51.43
C ARG A 220 5.91 -11.63 -50.76
N VAL A 221 4.64 -11.56 -51.12
CA VAL A 221 3.61 -12.50 -50.69
C VAL A 221 3.83 -13.88 -51.25
N ARG A 222 3.87 -14.88 -50.39
CA ARG A 222 4.06 -16.30 -50.78
C ARG A 222 2.72 -17.01 -51.00
N LYS A 223 1.71 -16.67 -50.21
CA LYS A 223 0.37 -17.26 -50.30
C LYS A 223 -0.66 -16.13 -50.26
N GLU A 224 -1.84 -16.36 -50.85
CA GLU A 224 -2.93 -15.41 -50.82
C GLU A 224 -3.24 -15.01 -49.36
N ILE A 225 -3.40 -13.70 -49.14
CA ILE A 225 -3.77 -13.11 -47.84
C ILE A 225 -5.03 -12.30 -48.05
N PRO A 226 -6.19 -12.73 -47.50
CA PRO A 226 -7.44 -11.98 -47.57
C PRO A 226 -7.32 -10.59 -46.94
N ARG A 227 -8.24 -9.72 -47.24
CA ARG A 227 -8.37 -8.43 -46.55
C ARG A 227 -8.69 -8.64 -45.06
N ASN A 228 -8.07 -7.83 -44.20
CA ASN A 228 -8.22 -7.88 -42.75
C ASN A 228 -7.71 -9.20 -42.14
N GLU A 229 -6.70 -9.83 -42.75
CA GLU A 229 -6.03 -11.01 -42.24
C GLU A 229 -4.67 -10.63 -41.67
N ILE A 230 -4.28 -11.27 -40.55
CA ILE A 230 -2.97 -11.05 -39.92
C ILE A 230 -1.86 -11.65 -40.79
N ILE A 231 -0.79 -10.87 -40.97
CA ILE A 231 0.38 -11.33 -41.71
C ILE A 231 1.29 -12.13 -40.77
N TYR A 232 1.44 -13.41 -41.08
CA TYR A 232 2.36 -14.31 -40.38
C TYR A 232 3.64 -14.54 -41.19
N PRO A 233 4.76 -14.91 -40.56
CA PRO A 233 6.03 -15.21 -41.25
C PRO A 233 5.91 -16.25 -42.39
N SER A 234 4.99 -17.21 -42.25
CA SER A 234 4.76 -18.26 -43.26
C SER A 234 4.08 -17.77 -44.55
N LEU A 235 3.51 -16.55 -44.55
CA LEU A 235 2.76 -15.98 -45.66
C LEU A 235 3.61 -15.10 -46.57
N ILE A 236 4.83 -14.73 -46.17
CA ILE A 236 5.73 -13.83 -46.88
C ILE A 236 7.10 -14.51 -47.12
N GLU A 237 7.87 -14.00 -48.10
CA GLU A 237 9.26 -14.42 -48.33
C GLU A 237 10.18 -13.74 -47.30
N GLU A 238 11.31 -14.42 -46.96
CA GLU A 238 12.29 -13.88 -46.03
C GLU A 238 13.02 -12.63 -46.55
#